data_507de6d505d90a509209a320605d9870
#
_entry.id   507de6d505d90a509209a320605d9870
#
_cell.length_a   1.000
_cell.length_b   1.000
_cell.length_c   1.000
_cell.angle_alpha   90.00
_cell.angle_beta   90.00
_cell.angle_gamma   90.00
#
_symmetry.space_group_name_H-M   'P 1'
#
loop_
_entity.id
_entity.type
_entity.pdbx_description
1 polymer ?
#
loop_
_entity_poly.entity_id
_entity_poly.type
_entity_poly.pdbx_seq_one_letter_code
_entity_poly.pdbx_strand_id
1 'polypeptide(L)'
;MIHKRFTLAALALAGGLFASLNASAHVTWLATTHGTPSVMFGHNATNNEGYPVSKFISARGLKNGEAVTVASKPQSNFVTIDTSSANVVAFVLDNGYWVESKDGTWINKPKAEAGVEVKSSGQYVKHSVAYLNA
;
A
#
# COMPACT_ATOMS: atom_id res chain seq x y z
N MET A 1 27.52 -0.30 66.75
CA MET A 1 27.75 -0.72 65.35
C MET A 1 26.44 -0.73 64.67
N ILE A 2 26.23 0.21 63.73
CA ILE A 2 24.98 0.33 63.02
C ILE A 2 25.18 -0.31 61.61
N HIS A 3 24.60 -1.49 61.43
CA HIS A 3 24.59 -2.11 60.12
C HIS A 3 23.46 -1.49 59.26
N LYS A 4 23.82 -0.60 58.33
CA LYS A 4 22.92 -0.13 57.31
C LYS A 4 22.72 -1.24 56.27
N ARG A 5 21.54 -1.85 56.26
CA ARG A 5 21.10 -2.74 55.20
C ARG A 5 20.67 -1.90 54.01
N PHE A 6 21.44 -1.90 52.93
CA PHE A 6 21.02 -1.37 51.64
C PHE A 6 20.06 -2.36 51.02
N THR A 7 18.82 -1.98 50.94
CA THR A 7 17.82 -2.70 50.18
C THR A 7 17.96 -2.27 48.73
N LEU A 8 18.49 -3.14 47.89
CA LEU A 8 18.51 -2.94 46.45
C LEU A 8 17.07 -3.12 45.93
N ALA A 9 16.42 -2.01 45.58
CA ALA A 9 15.17 -2.08 44.84
C ALA A 9 15.50 -2.44 43.40
N ALA A 10 15.20 -3.67 43.00
CA ALA A 10 15.24 -4.09 41.60
C ALA A 10 14.09 -3.43 40.87
N LEU A 11 14.41 -2.44 40.06
CA LEU A 11 13.46 -1.84 39.13
C LEU A 11 13.25 -2.83 37.97
N ALA A 12 12.18 -3.61 38.04
CA ALA A 12 11.74 -4.44 36.92
C ALA A 12 11.25 -3.51 35.82
N LEU A 13 12.10 -3.27 34.82
CA LEU A 13 11.71 -2.64 33.57
C LEU A 13 10.82 -3.64 32.85
N ALA A 14 9.51 -3.48 32.95
CA ALA A 14 8.56 -4.17 32.10
C ALA A 14 8.73 -3.60 30.69
N GLY A 15 9.62 -4.19 29.92
CA GLY A 15 9.72 -3.98 28.50
C GLY A 15 8.44 -4.48 27.86
N GLY A 16 7.51 -3.56 27.58
CA GLY A 16 6.35 -3.87 26.76
C GLY A 16 6.86 -4.34 25.40
N LEU A 17 6.71 -5.63 25.12
CA LEU A 17 6.78 -6.13 23.77
C LEU A 17 5.62 -5.46 23.00
N PHE A 18 5.92 -4.37 22.34
CA PHE A 18 5.09 -3.92 21.24
C PHE A 18 5.26 -4.98 20.15
N ALA A 19 4.40 -5.99 20.16
CA ALA A 19 4.16 -6.77 18.97
C ALA A 19 3.67 -5.75 17.94
N SER A 20 4.56 -5.29 17.08
CA SER A 20 4.19 -4.60 15.87
C SER A 20 3.38 -5.62 15.08
N LEU A 21 2.06 -5.52 15.19
CA LEU A 21 1.16 -6.15 14.25
C LEU A 21 1.57 -5.57 12.90
N ASN A 22 2.25 -6.37 12.11
CA ASN A 22 2.52 -6.02 10.73
C ASN A 22 1.16 -5.88 10.06
N ALA A 23 0.62 -4.67 10.07
CA ALA A 23 -0.48 -4.31 9.20
C ALA A 23 0.08 -4.41 7.79
N SER A 24 -0.10 -5.56 7.17
CA SER A 24 0.34 -5.82 5.81
C SER A 24 -0.57 -5.04 4.87
N ALA A 25 -0.23 -3.76 4.67
CA ALA A 25 -0.93 -2.93 3.71
C ALA A 25 -0.49 -3.30 2.31
N HIS A 26 -1.46 -3.51 1.42
CA HIS A 26 -1.18 -3.59 -0.01
C HIS A 26 -0.56 -2.28 -0.50
N VAL A 27 0.45 -2.41 -1.34
CA VAL A 27 1.14 -1.30 -2.00
C VAL A 27 1.02 -1.45 -3.51
N THR A 28 1.32 -0.38 -4.23
CA THR A 28 1.38 -0.40 -5.68
C THR A 28 2.74 0.15 -6.14
N TRP A 29 3.28 -0.41 -7.20
CA TRP A 29 4.56 -0.01 -7.77
C TRP A 29 4.58 -0.29 -9.27
N LEU A 30 5.59 0.23 -9.96
CA LEU A 30 5.84 -0.04 -11.35
C LEU A 30 6.95 -1.09 -11.48
N ALA A 31 6.72 -2.12 -12.27
CA ALA A 31 7.72 -3.11 -12.59
C ALA A 31 7.62 -3.52 -14.06
N THR A 32 8.76 -3.84 -14.66
CA THR A 32 8.78 -4.38 -16.01
C THR A 32 8.59 -5.89 -15.94
N THR A 33 7.37 -6.31 -16.18
CA THR A 33 7.01 -7.71 -16.35
C THR A 33 6.65 -7.96 -17.80
N HIS A 34 7.05 -9.08 -18.35
CA HIS A 34 6.79 -9.39 -19.77
C HIS A 34 7.30 -8.34 -20.77
N GLY A 35 8.39 -7.64 -20.41
CA GLY A 35 9.03 -6.64 -21.29
C GLY A 35 8.34 -5.27 -21.32
N THR A 36 7.25 -5.07 -20.59
CA THR A 36 6.49 -3.81 -20.58
C THR A 36 6.31 -3.31 -19.14
N PRO A 37 6.50 -2.00 -18.86
CA PRO A 37 6.21 -1.44 -17.55
C PRO A 37 4.74 -1.65 -17.17
N SER A 38 4.53 -2.23 -16.00
CA SER A 38 3.22 -2.63 -15.50
C SER A 38 2.99 -2.09 -14.10
N VAL A 39 1.77 -1.63 -13.86
CA VAL A 39 1.33 -1.25 -12.53
C VAL A 39 1.04 -2.53 -11.73
N MET A 40 1.82 -2.74 -10.69
CA MET A 40 1.75 -3.89 -9.81
C MET A 40 1.00 -3.54 -8.53
N PHE A 41 0.41 -4.54 -7.92
CA PHE A 41 -0.32 -4.43 -6.67
C PHE A 41 -0.04 -5.67 -5.80
N GLY A 42 0.04 -5.49 -4.50
CA GLY A 42 0.29 -6.59 -3.57
C GLY A 42 1.10 -6.14 -2.37
N HIS A 43 1.79 -7.08 -1.74
CA HIS A 43 2.60 -6.82 -0.56
C HIS A 43 4.06 -6.47 -0.89
N ASN A 44 4.61 -7.12 -1.92
CA ASN A 44 5.97 -6.89 -2.39
C ASN A 44 6.18 -7.56 -3.77
N ALA A 45 7.39 -7.45 -4.31
CA ALA A 45 7.72 -7.98 -5.63
C ALA A 45 7.54 -9.50 -5.77
N THR A 46 7.64 -10.27 -4.69
CA THR A 46 7.45 -11.74 -4.68
C THR A 46 6.04 -12.16 -4.29
N ASN A 47 5.23 -11.23 -3.78
CA ASN A 47 3.85 -11.45 -3.39
C ASN A 47 2.97 -10.34 -4.00
N ASN A 48 2.85 -10.39 -5.31
CA ASN A 48 1.97 -9.50 -6.08
C ASN A 48 0.66 -10.22 -6.42
N GLU A 49 -0.36 -9.44 -6.66
CA GLU A 49 -1.72 -9.90 -6.94
C GLU A 49 -2.22 -9.26 -8.23
N GLY A 50 -3.05 -10.01 -8.96
CA GLY A 50 -3.88 -9.43 -9.98
C GLY A 50 -4.97 -8.55 -9.36
N TYR A 51 -5.43 -7.55 -10.08
CA TYR A 51 -6.50 -6.65 -9.63
C TYR A 51 -7.47 -6.34 -10.78
N PRO A 52 -8.74 -6.05 -10.46
CA PRO A 52 -9.66 -5.50 -11.46
C PRO A 52 -9.10 -4.20 -12.03
N VAL A 53 -8.97 -4.11 -13.35
CA VAL A 53 -8.37 -2.95 -14.02
C VAL A 53 -9.15 -1.66 -13.81
N SER A 54 -10.40 -1.75 -13.40
CA SER A 54 -11.23 -0.61 -12.99
C SER A 54 -10.70 0.11 -11.73
N LYS A 55 -9.83 -0.51 -10.95
CA LYS A 55 -9.14 0.14 -9.83
C LYS A 55 -8.07 1.13 -10.26
N PHE A 56 -7.55 1.01 -11.47
CA PHE A 56 -6.60 1.96 -12.02
C PHE A 56 -7.33 3.25 -12.41
N ILE A 57 -6.89 4.38 -11.86
CA ILE A 57 -7.55 5.68 -12.07
C ILE A 57 -6.81 6.50 -13.12
N SER A 58 -5.50 6.69 -12.95
CA SER A 58 -4.74 7.55 -13.86
C SER A 58 -3.23 7.30 -13.76
N ALA A 59 -2.54 7.68 -14.81
CA ALA A 59 -1.10 7.87 -14.82
C ALA A 59 -0.75 9.24 -15.41
N ARG A 60 0.31 9.84 -14.89
CA ARG A 60 0.87 11.11 -15.35
C ARG A 60 2.37 10.98 -15.43
N GLY A 61 2.97 11.65 -16.41
CA GLY A 61 4.40 11.65 -16.62
C GLY A 61 5.03 13.02 -16.49
N LEU A 62 6.30 13.03 -16.15
CA LEU A 62 7.17 14.20 -16.30
C LEU A 62 8.39 13.81 -17.15
N LYS A 63 8.85 14.74 -17.97
CA LYS A 63 10.12 14.68 -18.69
C LYS A 63 10.88 15.95 -18.41
N ASN A 64 12.01 15.84 -17.69
CA ASN A 64 12.84 16.98 -17.31
C ASN A 64 12.04 18.11 -16.62
N GLY A 65 11.09 17.75 -15.75
CA GLY A 65 10.25 18.68 -15.02
C GLY A 65 9.01 19.18 -15.76
N GLU A 66 8.84 18.83 -17.02
CA GLU A 66 7.66 19.20 -17.80
C GLU A 66 6.65 18.04 -17.88
N ALA A 67 5.36 18.37 -17.79
CA ALA A 67 4.31 17.39 -17.90
C ALA A 67 4.24 16.78 -19.29
N VAL A 68 4.19 15.44 -19.36
CA VAL A 68 4.02 14.70 -20.59
C VAL A 68 2.88 13.68 -20.44
N THR A 69 2.26 13.36 -21.54
CA THR A 69 1.24 12.31 -21.58
C THR A 69 1.90 10.93 -21.55
N VAL A 70 1.42 10.04 -20.69
CA VAL A 70 1.75 8.63 -20.70
C VAL A 70 0.49 7.82 -20.98
N ALA A 71 0.57 6.90 -21.93
CA ALA A 71 -0.53 6.03 -22.27
C ALA A 71 -0.59 4.84 -21.30
N SER A 72 -1.78 4.44 -20.92
CA SER A 72 -2.03 3.23 -20.15
C SER A 72 -2.90 2.27 -20.95
N LYS A 73 -2.67 0.97 -20.79
CA LYS A 73 -3.44 -0.08 -21.48
C LYS A 73 -3.85 -1.15 -20.47
N PRO A 74 -5.16 -1.36 -20.28
CA PRO A 74 -5.63 -2.45 -19.44
C PRO A 74 -5.34 -3.80 -20.09
N GLN A 75 -4.93 -4.74 -19.24
CA GLN A 75 -4.80 -6.15 -19.54
C GLN A 75 -5.90 -6.93 -18.81
N SER A 76 -5.79 -8.23 -18.67
CA SER A 76 -6.81 -9.03 -17.98
C SER A 76 -6.95 -8.68 -16.50
N ASN A 77 -5.84 -8.49 -15.80
CA ASN A 77 -5.80 -8.27 -14.36
C ASN A 77 -4.67 -7.32 -13.91
N PHE A 78 -4.17 -6.48 -14.79
CA PHE A 78 -3.20 -5.43 -14.53
C PHE A 78 -3.24 -4.39 -15.65
N VAL A 79 -2.55 -3.27 -15.46
CA VAL A 79 -2.45 -2.17 -16.43
C VAL A 79 -0.99 -1.96 -16.79
N THR A 80 -0.70 -1.85 -18.08
CA THR A 80 0.62 -1.47 -18.58
C THR A 80 0.68 0.04 -18.84
N ILE A 81 1.86 0.62 -18.72
CA ILE A 81 2.11 2.03 -18.97
C ILE A 81 3.23 2.17 -20.01
N ASP A 82 3.00 2.98 -21.03
CA ASP A 82 4.07 3.41 -21.93
C ASP A 82 4.87 4.53 -21.26
N THR A 83 6.07 4.20 -20.82
CA THR A 83 6.98 5.13 -20.11
C THR A 83 8.00 5.79 -21.03
N SER A 84 7.96 5.56 -22.33
CA SER A 84 9.00 5.99 -23.28
C SER A 84 9.16 7.52 -23.37
N SER A 85 8.10 8.28 -23.08
CA SER A 85 8.09 9.74 -23.10
C SER A 85 8.43 10.40 -21.76
N ALA A 86 8.62 9.64 -20.67
CA ALA A 86 8.75 10.16 -19.32
C ALA A 86 10.02 9.67 -18.63
N ASN A 87 10.50 10.43 -17.66
CA ASN A 87 11.52 9.98 -16.70
C ASN A 87 10.98 9.89 -15.26
N VAL A 88 9.78 10.40 -15.03
CA VAL A 88 9.02 10.18 -13.80
C VAL A 88 7.58 9.84 -14.18
N VAL A 89 7.01 8.82 -13.58
CA VAL A 89 5.61 8.44 -13.76
C VAL A 89 4.94 8.33 -12.40
N ALA A 90 3.83 9.04 -12.23
CA ALA A 90 2.95 8.93 -11.08
C ALA A 90 1.66 8.24 -11.51
N PHE A 91 1.15 7.36 -10.66
CA PHE A 91 -0.11 6.67 -10.95
C PHE A 91 -0.93 6.42 -9.68
N VAL A 92 -2.21 6.20 -9.87
CA VAL A 92 -3.20 6.08 -8.81
C VAL A 92 -4.05 4.84 -9.02
N LEU A 93 -4.16 4.01 -7.97
CA LEU A 93 -5.14 2.94 -7.86
C LEU A 93 -6.12 3.26 -6.74
N ASP A 94 -7.41 3.11 -7.01
CA ASP A 94 -8.45 3.11 -5.97
C ASP A 94 -8.79 1.67 -5.61
N ASN A 95 -8.29 1.22 -4.45
CA ASN A 95 -8.60 -0.12 -3.93
C ASN A 95 -10.02 -0.23 -3.38
N GLY A 96 -10.77 0.87 -3.37
CA GLY A 96 -12.17 0.93 -2.98
C GLY A 96 -12.39 1.06 -1.48
N TYR A 97 -13.65 0.86 -1.13
CA TYR A 97 -14.10 0.92 0.26
C TYR A 97 -13.92 -0.42 0.95
N TRP A 98 -13.41 -0.38 2.16
CA TRP A 98 -13.20 -1.56 2.99
C TRP A 98 -13.70 -1.30 4.40
N VAL A 99 -14.25 -2.34 4.99
CA VAL A 99 -14.73 -2.37 6.36
C VAL A 99 -14.02 -3.49 7.10
N GLU A 100 -13.44 -3.18 8.23
CA GLU A 100 -13.02 -4.17 9.21
C GLU A 100 -14.17 -4.37 10.21
N SER A 101 -14.69 -5.57 10.29
CA SER A 101 -15.67 -5.95 11.29
C SER A 101 -15.01 -6.12 12.67
N LYS A 102 -15.80 -6.17 13.72
CA LYS A 102 -15.29 -6.34 15.08
C LYS A 102 -14.58 -7.68 15.32
N ASP A 103 -14.88 -8.69 14.53
CA ASP A 103 -14.21 -9.99 14.56
C ASP A 103 -12.90 -10.03 13.73
N GLY A 104 -12.53 -8.93 13.08
CA GLY A 104 -11.33 -8.81 12.26
C GLY A 104 -11.49 -9.21 10.80
N THR A 105 -12.70 -9.52 10.33
CA THR A 105 -12.96 -9.82 8.92
C THR A 105 -12.98 -8.56 8.09
N TRP A 106 -12.33 -8.56 6.94
CA TRP A 106 -12.32 -7.46 5.98
C TRP A 106 -13.32 -7.68 4.85
N ILE A 107 -14.15 -6.67 4.60
CA ILE A 107 -15.22 -6.70 3.59
C ILE A 107 -15.02 -5.53 2.64
N ASN A 108 -14.94 -5.82 1.34
CA ASN A 108 -14.80 -4.79 0.29
C ASN A 108 -16.17 -4.20 -0.06
N LYS A 109 -16.68 -3.37 0.83
CA LYS A 109 -17.94 -2.62 0.67
C LYS A 109 -17.88 -1.31 1.44
N PRO A 110 -18.68 -0.30 1.06
CA PRO A 110 -18.92 0.87 1.89
C PRO A 110 -19.52 0.46 3.24
N LYS A 111 -19.25 1.26 4.26
CA LYS A 111 -19.75 1.02 5.62
C LYS A 111 -21.27 0.79 5.68
N ALA A 112 -22.03 1.57 4.94
CA ALA A 112 -23.48 1.48 4.91
C ALA A 112 -24.01 0.16 4.33
N GLU A 113 -23.20 -0.56 3.54
CA GLU A 113 -23.58 -1.80 2.85
C GLU A 113 -22.93 -3.05 3.45
N ALA A 114 -22.10 -2.90 4.47
CA ALA A 114 -21.30 -4.00 5.00
C ALA A 114 -22.13 -5.03 5.79
N GLY A 115 -23.22 -4.63 6.40
CA GLY A 115 -24.13 -5.53 7.14
C GLY A 115 -23.52 -6.18 8.39
N VAL A 116 -22.47 -5.59 8.96
CA VAL A 116 -21.74 -6.07 10.13
C VAL A 116 -21.47 -4.94 11.12
N GLU A 117 -21.15 -5.31 12.36
CA GLU A 117 -20.58 -4.34 13.29
C GLU A 117 -19.18 -3.91 12.84
N VAL A 118 -19.01 -2.61 12.65
CA VAL A 118 -17.81 -2.02 12.07
C VAL A 118 -16.84 -1.58 13.16
N LYS A 119 -15.60 -2.08 13.09
CA LYS A 119 -14.45 -1.61 13.88
C LYS A 119 -13.79 -0.42 13.21
N SER A 120 -13.53 -0.52 11.92
CA SER A 120 -12.95 0.54 11.10
C SER A 120 -13.45 0.48 9.67
N SER A 121 -13.42 1.60 8.98
CA SER A 121 -13.78 1.67 7.56
C SER A 121 -13.05 2.80 6.87
N GLY A 122 -12.82 2.66 5.57
CA GLY A 122 -12.18 3.69 4.78
C GLY A 122 -12.21 3.39 3.30
N GLN A 123 -11.90 4.41 2.51
CA GLN A 123 -11.53 4.28 1.11
C GLN A 123 -10.01 4.27 1.01
N TYR A 124 -9.47 3.30 0.27
CA TYR A 124 -8.03 3.08 0.18
C TYR A 124 -7.53 3.43 -1.23
N VAL A 125 -7.08 4.66 -1.38
CA VAL A 125 -6.48 5.16 -2.61
C VAL A 125 -4.96 5.05 -2.51
N LYS A 126 -4.34 4.42 -3.50
CA LYS A 126 -2.90 4.20 -3.56
C LYS A 126 -2.28 5.14 -4.59
N HIS A 127 -1.33 5.94 -4.15
CA HIS A 127 -0.52 6.82 -4.98
C HIS A 127 0.90 6.29 -5.05
N SER A 128 1.47 6.27 -6.24
CA SER A 128 2.85 5.85 -6.43
C SER A 128 3.58 6.74 -7.43
N VAL A 129 4.87 6.88 -7.22
CA VAL A 129 5.77 7.60 -8.12
C VAL A 129 6.93 6.68 -8.45
N ALA A 130 7.17 6.49 -9.75
CA ALA A 130 8.30 5.75 -10.27
C ALA A 130 9.28 6.71 -10.94
N TYR A 131 10.54 6.66 -10.50
CA TYR A 131 11.64 7.37 -11.14
C TYR A 131 12.31 6.41 -12.11
N LEU A 132 12.32 6.80 -13.37
CA LEU A 132 12.90 6.01 -14.46
C LEU A 132 14.30 6.52 -14.75
N ASN A 133 15.15 5.64 -15.24
CA ASN A 133 16.49 6.04 -15.65
C ASN A 133 16.41 7.11 -16.72
N ALA A 134 17.21 8.14 -16.51
CA ALA A 134 17.34 9.24 -17.44
C ALA A 134 18.07 8.80 -18.73
#